data_a4ac2292321984eea01cffa8b0a9c35e
#
_entry.id   a4ac2292321984eea01cffa8b0a9c35e
#
_cell.length_a   1.000
_cell.length_b   1.000
_cell.length_c   1.000
_cell.angle_alpha   90.00
_cell.angle_beta   90.00
_cell.angle_gamma   90.00
#
_symmetry.space_group_name_H-M   'P 1'
#
loop_
_entity.id
_entity.type
_entity.pdbx_description
1 polymer ?
#
loop_
_entity_poly.entity_id
_entity_poly.type
_entity_poly.pdbx_seq_one_letter_code
_entity_poly.pdbx_strand_id
1 'polypeptide(L)'
;MLPLFVAAIASAQHENPLRKLQIAELAINRLYVDTLNEDKLVEDAIRGMLKGLDPHSSYTTAKETKALNEPLQGSFDGIGIQFNMVSDTLLVIQPVSKGPSEKVGILAGDRIITVNDTTIAGVKMERSDIMRRLRGKRGTKVSLGVMRRGVKEMLHFTVARAKIPVYTLDAYYMIRPHVGYIRIGSFGATTYGEFVTATDSLKRAGMKSLILDLQDNGGGYLKAAVDIANELLRKGDLIV
;
A
#
# COMPACT_ATOMS: atom_id res chain seq x y z
N MET A 1 -18.02 64.51 7.70
CA MET A 1 -17.38 63.56 6.79
C MET A 1 -17.23 62.16 7.45
N LEU A 2 -18.35 61.50 7.78
CA LEU A 2 -18.29 60.20 8.45
C LEU A 2 -19.20 59.10 7.85
N PRO A 3 -19.84 59.23 6.66
CA PRO A 3 -20.64 58.13 6.14
C PRO A 3 -19.93 57.21 5.10
N LEU A 4 -18.71 57.57 4.65
CA LEU A 4 -18.04 56.77 3.60
C LEU A 4 -17.35 55.53 4.13
N PHE A 5 -17.03 55.44 5.43
CA PHE A 5 -16.33 54.30 6.03
C PHE A 5 -17.26 53.12 6.39
N VAL A 6 -18.57 53.40 6.61
CA VAL A 6 -19.56 52.39 6.95
C VAL A 6 -20.05 51.62 5.72
N ALA A 7 -20.07 52.24 4.54
CA ALA A 7 -20.47 51.57 3.30
C ALA A 7 -19.44 50.55 2.78
N ALA A 8 -18.16 50.74 3.10
CA ALA A 8 -17.10 49.80 2.71
C ALA A 8 -17.15 48.48 3.52
N ILE A 9 -17.65 48.50 4.75
CA ILE A 9 -17.77 47.31 5.60
C ILE A 9 -19.00 46.45 5.23
N ALA A 10 -20.07 47.09 4.73
CA ALA A 10 -21.29 46.37 4.31
C ALA A 10 -21.12 45.61 2.99
N SER A 11 -20.18 45.99 2.14
CA SER A 11 -19.88 45.30 0.88
C SER A 11 -19.04 43.99 1.08
N ALA A 12 -18.45 43.82 2.26
CA ALA A 12 -17.65 42.63 2.58
C ALA A 12 -18.48 41.40 2.92
N GLN A 13 -19.81 41.51 3.05
CA GLN A 13 -20.69 40.43 3.50
C GLN A 13 -21.11 39.44 2.41
N HIS A 14 -20.75 39.67 1.14
CA HIS A 14 -21.04 38.77 0.02
C HIS A 14 -19.79 38.28 -0.70
N GLU A 15 -18.65 38.20 0.00
CA GLU A 15 -17.45 37.61 -0.58
C GLU A 15 -17.60 36.09 -0.66
N ASN A 16 -17.37 35.59 -1.88
CA ASN A 16 -17.29 34.16 -2.17
C ASN A 16 -16.39 33.49 -1.12
N PRO A 17 -16.85 32.45 -0.37
CA PRO A 17 -16.07 31.78 0.65
C PRO A 17 -14.70 31.25 0.16
N LEU A 18 -14.61 30.86 -1.10
CA LEU A 18 -13.35 30.46 -1.75
C LEU A 18 -12.35 31.62 -1.80
N ARG A 19 -12.82 32.85 -2.06
CA ARG A 19 -11.95 34.04 -2.11
C ARG A 19 -11.35 34.37 -0.75
N LYS A 20 -12.07 34.11 0.35
CA LYS A 20 -11.53 34.26 1.71
C LYS A 20 -10.38 33.31 1.96
N LEU A 21 -10.54 32.05 1.54
CA LEU A 21 -9.48 31.04 1.67
C LEU A 21 -8.24 31.40 0.87
N GLN A 22 -8.41 31.86 -0.37
CA GLN A 22 -7.31 32.30 -1.24
C GLN A 22 -6.57 33.53 -0.65
N ILE A 23 -7.32 34.51 -0.12
CA ILE A 23 -6.72 35.69 0.51
C ILE A 23 -5.96 35.29 1.77
N ALA A 24 -6.51 34.40 2.59
CA ALA A 24 -5.84 33.92 3.81
C ALA A 24 -4.54 33.18 3.47
N GLU A 25 -4.55 32.28 2.49
CA GLU A 25 -3.38 31.56 2.00
C GLU A 25 -2.31 32.54 1.49
N LEU A 26 -2.69 33.48 0.62
CA LEU A 26 -1.78 34.49 0.08
C LEU A 26 -1.19 35.39 1.19
N ALA A 27 -2.00 35.79 2.17
CA ALA A 27 -1.54 36.60 3.29
C ALA A 27 -0.53 35.84 4.17
N ILE A 28 -0.80 34.57 4.48
CA ILE A 28 0.11 33.72 5.22
C ILE A 28 1.44 33.58 4.47
N ASN A 29 1.42 33.23 3.19
CA ASN A 29 2.64 33.07 2.39
C ASN A 29 3.48 34.35 2.27
N ARG A 30 2.86 35.52 2.28
CA ARG A 30 3.57 36.81 2.10
C ARG A 30 3.99 37.49 3.39
N LEU A 31 3.23 37.29 4.47
CA LEU A 31 3.40 38.06 5.71
C LEU A 31 3.94 37.25 6.87
N TYR A 32 4.02 35.92 6.73
CA TYR A 32 4.61 35.11 7.79
C TYR A 32 6.14 35.31 7.87
N VAL A 33 6.67 35.27 9.08
CA VAL A 33 8.08 35.62 9.36
C VAL A 33 9.07 34.61 8.78
N ASP A 34 8.70 33.33 8.75
CA ASP A 34 9.55 32.27 8.25
C ASP A 34 9.13 31.83 6.84
N THR A 35 10.07 31.26 6.09
CA THR A 35 9.78 30.66 4.77
C THR A 35 8.89 29.44 4.94
N LEU A 36 7.71 29.47 4.33
CA LEU A 36 6.74 28.38 4.37
C LEU A 36 6.87 27.47 3.14
N ASN A 37 6.52 26.22 3.32
CA ASN A 37 6.28 25.29 2.22
C ASN A 37 4.79 25.40 1.83
N GLU A 38 4.53 25.98 0.65
CA GLU A 38 3.19 26.26 0.13
C GLU A 38 2.34 25.00 -0.02
N ASP A 39 2.93 23.93 -0.59
CA ASP A 39 2.24 22.64 -0.76
C ASP A 39 1.77 22.08 0.59
N LYS A 40 2.67 22.12 1.59
CA LYS A 40 2.33 21.67 2.94
C LYS A 40 1.25 22.54 3.59
N LEU A 41 1.30 23.84 3.42
CA LEU A 41 0.28 24.77 3.94
C LEU A 41 -1.10 24.45 3.37
N VAL A 42 -1.19 24.20 2.06
CA VAL A 42 -2.43 23.82 1.38
C VAL A 42 -2.93 22.46 1.85
N GLU A 43 -2.05 21.46 1.99
CA GLU A 43 -2.40 20.14 2.52
C GLU A 43 -2.95 20.24 3.95
N ASP A 44 -2.30 21.02 4.82
CA ASP A 44 -2.74 21.23 6.21
C ASP A 44 -4.09 21.95 6.28
N ALA A 45 -4.36 22.91 5.37
CA ALA A 45 -5.65 23.57 5.24
C ALA A 45 -6.75 22.58 4.83
N ILE A 46 -6.49 21.72 3.84
CA ILE A 46 -7.43 20.66 3.42
C ILE A 46 -7.74 19.72 4.58
N ARG A 47 -6.72 19.24 5.29
CA ARG A 47 -6.88 18.39 6.48
C ARG A 47 -7.68 19.09 7.58
N GLY A 48 -7.46 20.40 7.74
CA GLY A 48 -8.23 21.24 8.69
C GLY A 48 -9.72 21.32 8.35
N MET A 49 -10.05 21.50 7.07
CA MET A 49 -11.44 21.51 6.61
C MET A 49 -12.15 20.18 6.82
N LEU A 50 -11.44 19.05 6.55
CA LEU A 50 -12.00 17.71 6.70
C LEU A 50 -12.26 17.31 8.16
N LYS A 51 -11.53 17.89 9.13
CA LYS A 51 -11.78 17.64 10.56
C LYS A 51 -13.20 18.03 11.03
N GLY A 52 -13.86 18.94 10.31
CA GLY A 52 -15.24 19.33 10.59
C GLY A 52 -16.30 18.38 10.00
N LEU A 53 -15.89 17.37 9.25
CA LEU A 53 -16.75 16.39 8.62
C LEU A 53 -16.80 15.08 9.42
N ASP A 54 -17.19 13.98 8.78
CA ASP A 54 -17.25 12.67 9.40
C ASP A 54 -15.84 12.06 9.62
N PRO A 55 -15.69 11.05 10.52
CA PRO A 55 -14.40 10.43 10.81
C PRO A 55 -13.77 9.66 9.61
N HIS A 56 -14.55 9.37 8.57
CA HIS A 56 -14.08 8.64 7.39
C HIS A 56 -13.54 9.58 6.30
N SER A 57 -13.83 10.89 6.41
CA SER A 57 -13.31 11.90 5.48
C SER A 57 -11.84 12.20 5.78
N SER A 58 -10.95 11.79 4.90
CA SER A 58 -9.51 12.00 5.04
C SER A 58 -8.89 12.45 3.73
N TYR A 59 -7.80 13.22 3.83
CA TYR A 59 -6.98 13.61 2.69
C TYR A 59 -5.70 12.79 2.67
N THR A 60 -5.38 12.26 1.50
CA THR A 60 -4.10 11.60 1.22
C THR A 60 -3.39 12.29 0.08
N THR A 61 -2.09 12.50 0.22
CA THR A 61 -1.23 13.00 -0.86
C THR A 61 -1.14 11.98 -1.98
N ALA A 62 -0.72 12.42 -3.18
CA ALA A 62 -0.48 11.51 -4.31
C ALA A 62 0.51 10.39 -3.95
N LYS A 63 1.52 10.68 -3.12
CA LYS A 63 2.51 9.72 -2.63
C LYS A 63 1.88 8.69 -1.67
N GLU A 64 1.07 9.15 -0.72
CA GLU A 64 0.33 8.28 0.22
C GLU A 64 -0.68 7.43 -0.53
N THR A 65 -1.46 8.01 -1.46
CA THR A 65 -2.41 7.28 -2.31
C THR A 65 -1.72 6.19 -3.12
N LYS A 66 -0.54 6.47 -3.69
CA LYS A 66 0.25 5.46 -4.40
C LYS A 66 0.69 4.34 -3.46
N ALA A 67 1.14 4.67 -2.25
CA ALA A 67 1.56 3.67 -1.27
C ALA A 67 0.40 2.79 -0.79
N LEU A 68 -0.80 3.37 -0.61
CA LEU A 68 -2.02 2.64 -0.24
C LEU A 68 -2.50 1.71 -1.36
N ASN A 69 -2.40 2.14 -2.62
CA ASN A 69 -2.86 1.36 -3.76
C ASN A 69 -1.85 0.31 -4.25
N GLU A 70 -0.56 0.47 -3.93
CA GLU A 70 0.48 -0.43 -4.42
C GLU A 70 0.23 -1.91 -4.06
N PRO A 71 -0.17 -2.29 -2.84
CA PRO A 71 -0.51 -3.68 -2.51
C PRO A 71 -1.68 -4.24 -3.34
N LEU A 72 -2.61 -3.38 -3.75
CA LEU A 72 -3.78 -3.75 -4.53
C LEU A 72 -3.49 -3.90 -6.04
N GLN A 73 -2.33 -3.43 -6.52
CA GLN A 73 -1.94 -3.55 -7.94
C GLN A 73 -1.48 -4.96 -8.34
N GLY A 74 -1.46 -5.92 -7.39
CA GLY A 74 -1.07 -7.31 -7.61
C GLY A 74 0.42 -7.52 -7.85
N SER A 75 1.25 -6.48 -7.74
CA SER A 75 2.71 -6.59 -7.81
C SER A 75 3.40 -5.28 -7.43
N PHE A 76 4.65 -5.39 -6.95
CA PHE A 76 5.53 -4.25 -6.73
C PHE A 76 6.95 -4.56 -7.22
N ASP A 77 7.77 -3.54 -7.41
CA ASP A 77 9.17 -3.73 -7.78
C ASP A 77 10.08 -3.73 -6.54
N GLY A 78 10.86 -4.79 -6.36
CA GLY A 78 11.72 -4.96 -5.19
C GLY A 78 12.57 -6.24 -5.21
N ILE A 79 13.08 -6.62 -4.05
CA ILE A 79 13.96 -7.79 -3.90
C ILE A 79 13.20 -9.11 -3.63
N GLY A 80 11.91 -9.07 -3.30
CA GLY A 80 11.09 -10.27 -3.09
C GLY A 80 11.44 -11.05 -1.83
N ILE A 81 11.25 -10.44 -0.66
CA ILE A 81 11.33 -11.09 0.65
C ILE A 81 10.09 -10.75 1.48
N GLN A 82 9.66 -11.70 2.31
CA GLN A 82 8.80 -11.44 3.46
C GLN A 82 9.68 -11.30 4.69
N PHE A 83 9.45 -10.28 5.51
CA PHE A 83 10.30 -10.01 6.66
C PHE A 83 9.54 -9.43 7.85
N ASN A 84 10.09 -9.62 9.04
CA ASN A 84 9.71 -8.93 10.25
C ASN A 84 10.87 -8.14 10.84
N MET A 85 10.56 -7.13 11.64
CA MET A 85 11.55 -6.45 12.47
C MET A 85 11.63 -7.16 13.81
N VAL A 86 12.81 -7.67 14.17
CA VAL A 86 13.08 -8.36 15.44
C VAL A 86 14.32 -7.72 16.06
N SER A 87 14.18 -7.15 17.25
CA SER A 87 15.28 -6.48 17.98
C SER A 87 16.05 -5.50 17.06
N ASP A 88 15.31 -4.58 16.44
CA ASP A 88 15.85 -3.56 15.53
C ASP A 88 16.67 -4.13 14.35
N THR A 89 16.31 -5.31 13.89
CA THR A 89 16.98 -5.99 12.77
C THR A 89 15.93 -6.60 11.84
N LEU A 90 16.14 -6.47 10.53
CA LEU A 90 15.30 -7.10 9.52
C LEU A 90 15.60 -8.60 9.47
N LEU A 91 14.63 -9.42 9.89
CA LEU A 91 14.67 -10.88 9.82
C LEU A 91 13.87 -11.34 8.60
N VAL A 92 14.52 -12.05 7.68
CA VAL A 92 13.86 -12.67 6.53
C VAL A 92 13.03 -13.86 7.02
N ILE A 93 11.71 -13.80 6.84
CA ILE A 93 10.80 -14.90 7.12
C ILE A 93 10.90 -15.94 6.01
N GLN A 94 10.78 -15.45 4.76
CA GLN A 94 11.05 -16.27 3.57
C GLN A 94 11.27 -15.39 2.34
N PRO A 95 12.12 -15.80 1.39
CA PRO A 95 12.17 -15.21 0.07
C PRO A 95 10.91 -15.60 -0.73
N VAL A 96 10.48 -14.74 -1.63
CA VAL A 96 9.38 -15.05 -2.57
C VAL A 96 9.89 -16.11 -3.55
N SER A 97 9.11 -17.17 -3.72
CA SER A 97 9.47 -18.29 -4.62
C SER A 97 9.72 -17.79 -6.04
N LYS A 98 10.81 -18.29 -6.65
CA LYS A 98 11.33 -17.86 -7.97
C LYS A 98 11.65 -16.35 -8.03
N GLY A 99 11.65 -15.67 -6.90
CA GLY A 99 11.99 -14.26 -6.77
C GLY A 99 13.49 -13.98 -6.85
N PRO A 100 13.86 -12.68 -6.95
CA PRO A 100 15.26 -12.29 -7.10
C PRO A 100 16.13 -12.62 -5.88
N SER A 101 15.60 -12.54 -4.67
CA SER A 101 16.32 -12.87 -3.44
C SER A 101 16.58 -14.37 -3.30
N GLU A 102 15.63 -15.22 -3.66
CA GLU A 102 15.81 -16.67 -3.67
C GLU A 102 16.91 -17.07 -4.67
N LYS A 103 16.91 -16.47 -5.86
CA LYS A 103 17.91 -16.76 -6.92
C LYS A 103 19.34 -16.47 -6.51
N VAL A 104 19.58 -15.50 -5.65
CA VAL A 104 20.93 -15.19 -5.15
C VAL A 104 21.28 -15.95 -3.86
N GLY A 105 20.36 -16.76 -3.32
CA GLY A 105 20.62 -17.62 -2.18
C GLY A 105 20.33 -17.01 -0.81
N ILE A 106 19.46 -16.00 -0.74
CA ILE A 106 18.89 -15.52 0.53
C ILE A 106 17.93 -16.59 1.07
N LEU A 107 18.01 -16.87 2.36
CA LEU A 107 17.26 -17.91 3.04
C LEU A 107 16.37 -17.37 4.16
N ALA A 108 15.38 -18.15 4.55
CA ALA A 108 14.64 -17.91 5.78
C ALA A 108 15.57 -17.92 7.00
N GLY A 109 15.38 -16.98 7.91
CA GLY A 109 16.23 -16.78 9.09
C GLY A 109 17.44 -15.88 8.88
N ASP A 110 17.72 -15.44 7.64
CA ASP A 110 18.74 -14.43 7.37
C ASP A 110 18.40 -13.09 8.01
N ARG A 111 19.40 -12.39 8.51
CA ARG A 111 19.28 -11.03 9.07
C ARG A 111 19.98 -10.05 8.16
N ILE A 112 19.25 -9.11 7.59
CA ILE A 112 19.85 -8.05 6.75
C ILE A 112 20.35 -6.93 7.66
N ILE A 113 21.64 -6.69 7.60
CA ILE A 113 22.37 -5.72 8.43
C ILE A 113 22.60 -4.43 7.67
N THR A 114 22.99 -4.54 6.38
CA THR A 114 23.27 -3.36 5.54
C THR A 114 22.53 -3.42 4.22
N VAL A 115 22.17 -2.26 3.68
CA VAL A 115 21.61 -2.07 2.33
C VAL A 115 22.38 -0.96 1.63
N ASN A 116 23.06 -1.26 0.52
CA ASN A 116 23.97 -0.35 -0.19
C ASN A 116 24.95 0.33 0.80
N ASP A 117 25.66 -0.49 1.58
CA ASP A 117 26.64 -0.09 2.59
C ASP A 117 26.08 0.78 3.75
N THR A 118 24.79 1.07 3.75
CA THR A 118 24.12 1.73 4.87
C THR A 118 23.67 0.70 5.89
N THR A 119 24.13 0.83 7.13
CA THR A 119 23.64 0.01 8.26
C THR A 119 22.17 0.32 8.52
N ILE A 120 21.35 -0.76 8.58
CA ILE A 120 19.91 -0.66 8.87
C ILE A 120 19.53 -1.38 10.17
N ALA A 121 20.43 -2.19 10.73
CA ALA A 121 20.21 -2.92 11.98
C ALA A 121 20.83 -2.18 13.17
N GLY A 122 20.15 -2.14 14.31
CA GLY A 122 20.64 -1.52 15.54
C GLY A 122 20.65 0.01 15.54
N VAL A 123 20.02 0.66 14.55
CA VAL A 123 20.04 2.13 14.36
C VAL A 123 18.63 2.74 14.45
N LYS A 124 17.65 1.96 14.87
CA LYS A 124 16.23 2.37 15.00
C LYS A 124 15.66 2.97 13.72
N MET A 125 16.06 2.42 12.55
CA MET A 125 15.57 2.88 11.27
C MET A 125 14.11 2.49 11.10
N GLU A 126 13.27 3.44 10.68
CA GLU A 126 11.87 3.20 10.43
C GLU A 126 11.66 2.14 9.32
N ARG A 127 10.68 1.24 9.54
CA ARG A 127 10.36 0.17 8.58
C ARG A 127 10.08 0.71 7.17
N SER A 128 9.45 1.87 7.07
CA SER A 128 9.16 2.56 5.80
C SER A 128 10.45 2.92 5.05
N ASP A 129 11.49 3.36 5.75
CA ASP A 129 12.79 3.73 5.19
C ASP A 129 13.57 2.51 4.72
N ILE A 130 13.53 1.42 5.49
CA ILE A 130 14.09 0.13 5.09
C ILE A 130 13.41 -0.37 3.82
N MET A 131 12.08 -0.37 3.78
CA MET A 131 11.32 -0.79 2.59
C MET A 131 11.67 0.07 1.37
N ARG A 132 11.78 1.40 1.53
CA ARG A 132 12.16 2.31 0.43
C ARG A 132 13.55 1.98 -0.13
N ARG A 133 14.52 1.55 0.69
CA ARG A 133 15.87 1.15 0.26
C ARG A 133 15.87 -0.20 -0.47
N LEU A 134 15.05 -1.15 -0.04
CA LEU A 134 14.92 -2.47 -0.66
C LEU A 134 14.13 -2.44 -1.97
N ARG A 135 13.14 -1.55 -2.07
CA ARG A 135 12.36 -1.30 -3.29
C ARG A 135 13.12 -0.40 -4.26
N GLY A 136 12.64 -0.28 -5.48
CA GLY A 136 13.19 0.61 -6.49
C GLY A 136 12.93 0.09 -7.89
N LYS A 137 13.31 0.88 -8.88
CA LYS A 137 13.05 0.58 -10.30
C LYS A 137 13.56 -0.81 -10.67
N ARG A 138 12.72 -1.58 -11.37
CA ARG A 138 13.03 -2.89 -11.92
C ARG A 138 14.36 -2.88 -12.68
N GLY A 139 15.18 -3.92 -12.48
CA GLY A 139 16.49 -4.07 -13.09
C GLY A 139 17.63 -3.35 -12.36
N THR A 140 17.33 -2.42 -11.43
CA THR A 140 18.38 -1.82 -10.60
C THR A 140 18.87 -2.84 -9.56
N LYS A 141 20.16 -2.75 -9.22
CA LYS A 141 20.79 -3.63 -8.24
C LYS A 141 20.78 -3.00 -6.85
N VAL A 142 20.74 -3.84 -5.83
CA VAL A 142 20.94 -3.47 -4.43
C VAL A 142 21.89 -4.46 -3.79
N SER A 143 22.87 -3.94 -3.03
CA SER A 143 23.82 -4.75 -2.25
C SER A 143 23.27 -4.95 -0.84
N LEU A 144 23.34 -6.18 -0.33
CA LEU A 144 22.86 -6.57 0.99
C LEU A 144 24.00 -7.21 1.77
N GLY A 145 24.26 -6.73 3.00
CA GLY A 145 25.08 -7.43 3.98
C GLY A 145 24.16 -8.22 4.90
N VAL A 146 24.40 -9.52 5.00
CA VAL A 146 23.51 -10.47 5.65
C VAL A 146 24.28 -11.30 6.70
N MET A 147 23.72 -11.38 7.89
CA MET A 147 24.16 -12.31 8.93
C MET A 147 23.28 -13.58 8.91
N ARG A 148 23.93 -14.73 8.77
CA ARG A 148 23.26 -16.05 8.75
C ARG A 148 23.66 -16.86 9.97
N ARG A 149 22.69 -17.50 10.61
CA ARG A 149 22.96 -18.38 11.76
C ARG A 149 23.93 -19.51 11.35
N GLY A 150 24.98 -19.68 12.13
CA GLY A 150 26.01 -20.69 11.86
C GLY A 150 27.13 -20.27 10.92
N VAL A 151 27.06 -19.06 10.36
CA VAL A 151 28.13 -18.45 9.55
C VAL A 151 28.70 -17.27 10.33
N LYS A 152 30.03 -17.27 10.58
CA LYS A 152 30.69 -16.20 11.36
C LYS A 152 30.85 -14.90 10.59
N GLU A 153 31.02 -14.99 9.29
CA GLU A 153 31.29 -13.86 8.41
C GLU A 153 30.00 -13.29 7.84
N MET A 154 29.98 -11.99 7.58
CA MET A 154 28.88 -11.34 6.90
C MET A 154 28.85 -11.76 5.42
N LEU A 155 27.73 -12.29 4.98
CA LEU A 155 27.50 -12.65 3.58
C LEU A 155 27.09 -11.40 2.79
N HIS A 156 27.59 -11.28 1.57
CA HIS A 156 27.23 -10.19 0.67
C HIS A 156 26.46 -10.70 -0.54
N PHE A 157 25.28 -10.13 -0.78
CA PHE A 157 24.43 -10.46 -1.92
C PHE A 157 24.13 -9.22 -2.76
N THR A 158 24.23 -9.35 -4.06
CA THR A 158 23.75 -8.33 -5.00
C THR A 158 22.47 -8.83 -5.64
N VAL A 159 21.35 -8.15 -5.33
CA VAL A 159 20.02 -8.52 -5.79
C VAL A 159 19.57 -7.54 -6.87
N ALA A 160 19.19 -8.04 -8.05
CA ALA A 160 18.54 -7.24 -9.08
C ALA A 160 17.04 -7.14 -8.76
N ARG A 161 16.52 -5.92 -8.57
CA ARG A 161 15.09 -5.71 -8.31
C ARG A 161 14.26 -6.20 -9.48
N ALA A 162 13.16 -6.87 -9.16
CA ALA A 162 12.25 -7.43 -10.15
C ALA A 162 10.79 -7.14 -9.76
N LYS A 163 9.88 -7.40 -10.67
CA LYS A 163 8.44 -7.41 -10.39
C LYS A 163 8.13 -8.59 -9.47
N ILE A 164 7.64 -8.31 -8.28
CA ILE A 164 7.26 -9.28 -7.26
C ILE A 164 5.74 -9.41 -7.28
N PRO A 165 5.19 -10.59 -7.59
CA PRO A 165 3.74 -10.78 -7.55
C PRO A 165 3.23 -10.71 -6.10
N VAL A 166 2.07 -10.10 -5.94
CA VAL A 166 1.30 -10.13 -4.69
C VAL A 166 0.01 -10.86 -5.01
N TYR A 167 -0.14 -12.03 -4.43
CA TYR A 167 -1.37 -12.80 -4.54
C TYR A 167 -2.38 -12.29 -3.53
N THR A 168 -3.64 -12.24 -3.94
CA THR A 168 -4.76 -11.78 -3.12
C THR A 168 -5.61 -12.94 -2.63
N LEU A 169 -5.46 -14.11 -3.24
CA LEU A 169 -5.97 -15.37 -2.72
C LEU A 169 -4.94 -16.00 -1.79
N ASP A 170 -5.31 -16.16 -0.52
CA ASP A 170 -4.45 -16.79 0.50
C ASP A 170 -4.39 -18.30 0.34
N ALA A 171 -5.52 -18.92 -0.02
CA ALA A 171 -5.63 -20.37 -0.19
C ALA A 171 -6.81 -20.74 -1.09
N TYR A 172 -6.67 -21.86 -1.81
CA TYR A 172 -7.78 -22.55 -2.45
C TYR A 172 -7.48 -24.07 -2.49
N TYR A 173 -8.46 -24.88 -2.09
CA TYR A 173 -8.36 -26.35 -2.06
C TYR A 173 -9.73 -27.02 -1.89
N MET A 174 -9.79 -28.33 -2.11
CA MET A 174 -10.96 -29.14 -1.77
C MET A 174 -10.95 -29.43 -0.27
N ILE A 175 -11.86 -28.84 0.51
CA ILE A 175 -11.95 -29.06 1.97
C ILE A 175 -12.65 -30.37 2.31
N ARG A 176 -13.54 -30.84 1.42
CA ARG A 176 -14.26 -32.15 1.47
C ARG A 176 -14.56 -32.60 0.05
N PRO A 177 -14.95 -33.87 -0.18
CA PRO A 177 -15.47 -34.30 -1.46
C PRO A 177 -16.57 -33.34 -1.96
N HIS A 178 -16.42 -32.82 -3.17
CA HIS A 178 -17.32 -31.89 -3.82
C HIS A 178 -17.46 -30.50 -3.20
N VAL A 179 -16.71 -30.15 -2.14
CA VAL A 179 -16.74 -28.83 -1.51
C VAL A 179 -15.38 -28.15 -1.67
N GLY A 180 -15.33 -27.10 -2.48
CA GLY A 180 -14.16 -26.24 -2.62
C GLY A 180 -14.15 -25.15 -1.55
N TYR A 181 -12.95 -24.69 -1.21
CA TYR A 181 -12.69 -23.55 -0.32
C TYR A 181 -11.77 -22.57 -1.02
N ILE A 182 -12.12 -21.30 -0.98
CA ILE A 182 -11.29 -20.19 -1.46
C ILE A 182 -11.27 -19.11 -0.39
N ARG A 183 -10.08 -18.66 0.02
CA ARG A 183 -9.90 -17.50 0.90
C ARG A 183 -9.33 -16.34 0.12
N ILE A 184 -10.02 -15.19 0.18
CA ILE A 184 -9.58 -13.93 -0.43
C ILE A 184 -9.21 -12.94 0.68
N GLY A 185 -7.91 -12.59 0.78
CA GLY A 185 -7.40 -11.65 1.78
C GLY A 185 -7.64 -10.18 1.41
N SER A 186 -7.74 -9.85 0.11
CA SER A 186 -8.06 -8.49 -0.35
C SER A 186 -8.58 -8.50 -1.78
N PHE A 187 -9.24 -7.41 -2.21
CA PHE A 187 -9.73 -7.24 -3.58
C PHE A 187 -8.76 -6.35 -4.39
N GLY A 188 -7.72 -6.96 -4.95
CA GLY A 188 -6.74 -6.30 -5.81
C GLY A 188 -7.05 -6.40 -7.30
N ALA A 189 -6.18 -5.85 -8.13
CA ALA A 189 -6.32 -5.87 -9.59
C ALA A 189 -6.25 -7.28 -10.20
N THR A 190 -5.60 -8.23 -9.52
CA THR A 190 -5.42 -9.61 -9.98
C THR A 190 -6.44 -10.58 -9.39
N THR A 191 -7.21 -10.18 -8.37
CA THR A 191 -8.07 -11.06 -7.58
C THR A 191 -9.09 -11.82 -8.43
N TYR A 192 -9.74 -11.13 -9.37
CA TYR A 192 -10.70 -11.79 -10.25
C TYR A 192 -10.05 -12.90 -11.09
N GLY A 193 -8.89 -12.62 -11.71
CA GLY A 193 -8.16 -13.64 -12.49
C GLY A 193 -7.67 -14.81 -11.64
N GLU A 194 -7.21 -14.54 -10.42
CA GLU A 194 -6.82 -15.56 -9.44
C GLU A 194 -8.03 -16.41 -9.03
N PHE A 195 -9.18 -15.78 -8.77
CA PHE A 195 -10.44 -16.44 -8.40
C PHE A 195 -10.94 -17.37 -9.51
N VAL A 196 -10.97 -16.90 -10.76
CA VAL A 196 -11.38 -17.72 -11.92
C VAL A 196 -10.46 -18.93 -12.05
N THR A 197 -9.14 -18.72 -11.98
CA THR A 197 -8.14 -19.80 -12.05
C THR A 197 -8.33 -20.84 -10.94
N ALA A 198 -8.55 -20.40 -9.71
CA ALA A 198 -8.79 -21.24 -8.56
C ALA A 198 -10.09 -22.03 -8.71
N THR A 199 -11.18 -21.35 -9.11
CA THR A 199 -12.51 -21.94 -9.31
C THR A 199 -12.48 -23.01 -10.40
N ASP A 200 -11.80 -22.74 -11.53
CA ASP A 200 -11.65 -23.71 -12.62
C ASP A 200 -10.83 -24.94 -12.18
N SER A 201 -9.81 -24.73 -11.37
CA SER A 201 -9.04 -25.83 -10.78
C SER A 201 -9.89 -26.70 -9.86
N LEU A 202 -10.68 -26.08 -8.99
CA LEU A 202 -11.59 -26.80 -8.09
C LEU A 202 -12.73 -27.51 -8.82
N LYS A 203 -13.29 -26.90 -9.87
CA LYS A 203 -14.31 -27.51 -10.73
C LYS A 203 -13.77 -28.78 -11.41
N ARG A 204 -12.54 -28.72 -11.94
CA ARG A 204 -11.84 -29.90 -12.50
C ARG A 204 -11.60 -30.99 -11.46
N ALA A 205 -11.40 -30.61 -10.19
CA ALA A 205 -11.30 -31.54 -9.06
C ALA A 205 -12.65 -32.08 -8.55
N GLY A 206 -13.75 -31.72 -9.21
CA GLY A 206 -15.10 -32.24 -8.90
C GLY A 206 -15.89 -31.38 -7.90
N MET A 207 -15.53 -30.10 -7.70
CA MET A 207 -16.29 -29.17 -6.86
C MET A 207 -17.72 -28.99 -7.36
N LYS A 208 -18.67 -29.06 -6.43
CA LYS A 208 -20.11 -28.78 -6.65
C LYS A 208 -20.61 -27.63 -5.78
N SER A 209 -19.93 -27.35 -4.67
CA SER A 209 -20.24 -26.28 -3.73
C SER A 209 -18.98 -25.53 -3.35
N LEU A 210 -19.08 -24.23 -3.11
CA LEU A 210 -17.96 -23.36 -2.76
C LEU A 210 -18.19 -22.72 -1.39
N ILE A 211 -17.18 -22.75 -0.54
CA ILE A 211 -17.04 -21.89 0.63
C ILE A 211 -16.11 -20.75 0.22
N LEU A 212 -16.63 -19.54 0.19
CA LEU A 212 -15.85 -18.31 -0.03
C LEU A 212 -15.60 -17.64 1.32
N ASP A 213 -14.35 -17.62 1.74
CA ASP A 213 -13.92 -17.04 3.01
C ASP A 213 -13.35 -15.64 2.80
N LEU A 214 -13.99 -14.67 3.45
CA LEU A 214 -13.63 -13.24 3.45
C LEU A 214 -13.25 -12.76 4.86
N GLN A 215 -12.90 -13.65 5.79
CA GLN A 215 -12.46 -13.27 7.13
C GLN A 215 -11.20 -12.40 7.05
N ASP A 216 -11.20 -11.30 7.79
CA ASP A 216 -10.11 -10.30 7.83
C ASP A 216 -9.83 -9.64 6.46
N ASN A 217 -10.74 -9.76 5.48
CA ASN A 217 -10.62 -9.04 4.22
C ASN A 217 -10.90 -7.55 4.44
N GLY A 218 -9.87 -6.73 4.28
CA GLY A 218 -9.96 -5.27 4.43
C GLY A 218 -10.60 -4.53 3.26
N GLY A 219 -11.13 -5.23 2.24
CA GLY A 219 -11.70 -4.63 1.04
C GLY A 219 -10.69 -4.48 -0.09
N GLY A 220 -10.83 -3.42 -0.89
CA GLY A 220 -9.98 -3.12 -2.04
C GLY A 220 -10.76 -2.53 -3.21
N TYR A 221 -10.49 -2.96 -4.43
CA TYR A 221 -11.20 -2.47 -5.61
C TYR A 221 -12.61 -3.03 -5.71
N LEU A 222 -13.61 -2.12 -5.68
CA LEU A 222 -15.02 -2.46 -5.85
C LEU A 222 -15.27 -3.30 -7.11
N LYS A 223 -14.60 -2.93 -8.23
CA LYS A 223 -14.73 -3.68 -9.48
C LYS A 223 -14.35 -5.15 -9.32
N ALA A 224 -13.28 -5.48 -8.60
CA ALA A 224 -12.87 -6.86 -8.39
C ALA A 224 -13.92 -7.66 -7.58
N ALA A 225 -14.53 -7.03 -6.57
CA ALA A 225 -15.60 -7.63 -5.79
C ALA A 225 -16.85 -7.86 -6.65
N VAL A 226 -17.24 -6.88 -7.47
CA VAL A 226 -18.38 -6.98 -8.40
C VAL A 226 -18.14 -8.07 -9.45
N ASP A 227 -16.95 -8.14 -10.04
CA ASP A 227 -16.60 -9.16 -11.04
C ASP A 227 -16.73 -10.58 -10.44
N ILE A 228 -16.27 -10.78 -9.19
CA ILE A 228 -16.41 -12.07 -8.49
C ILE A 228 -17.86 -12.37 -8.13
N ALA A 229 -18.62 -11.38 -7.66
CA ALA A 229 -20.05 -11.56 -7.37
C ALA A 229 -20.83 -11.97 -8.62
N ASN A 230 -20.50 -11.44 -9.78
CA ASN A 230 -21.11 -11.81 -11.07
C ASN A 230 -20.88 -13.28 -11.47
N GLU A 231 -19.80 -13.93 -11.00
CA GLU A 231 -19.59 -15.37 -11.22
C GLU A 231 -20.53 -16.25 -10.38
N LEU A 232 -21.12 -15.69 -9.32
CA LEU A 232 -21.93 -16.43 -8.34
C LEU A 232 -23.42 -16.09 -8.43
N LEU A 233 -23.78 -14.94 -8.98
CA LEU A 233 -25.13 -14.42 -9.05
C LEU A 233 -25.74 -14.59 -10.45
N ARG A 234 -27.07 -14.48 -10.53
CA ARG A 234 -27.78 -14.55 -11.82
C ARG A 234 -27.66 -13.22 -12.55
N LYS A 235 -27.69 -13.28 -13.87
CA LYS A 235 -27.74 -12.06 -14.69
C LYS A 235 -28.98 -11.22 -14.33
N GLY A 236 -28.74 -9.97 -13.92
CA GLY A 236 -29.78 -9.02 -13.55
C GLY A 236 -29.99 -8.88 -12.03
N ASP A 237 -29.33 -9.69 -11.20
CA ASP A 237 -29.31 -9.48 -9.76
C ASP A 237 -28.56 -8.19 -9.43
N LEU A 238 -29.13 -7.36 -8.55
CA LEU A 238 -28.49 -6.12 -8.07
C LEU A 238 -27.34 -6.47 -7.12
N ILE A 239 -26.18 -5.89 -7.38
CA ILE A 239 -24.98 -6.08 -6.55
C ILE A 239 -24.71 -4.81 -5.73
N VAL A 240 -24.77 -3.64 -6.35
CA VAL A 240 -24.47 -2.33 -5.73
C VAL A 240 -25.46 -1.29 -6.28
#